data_f27cc6522797fa5ec822f4fbb8c6b020
#
_entry.id   f27cc6522797fa5ec822f4fbb8c6b020
#
_cell.length_a   1.000
_cell.length_b   1.000
_cell.length_c   1.000
_cell.angle_alpha   90.00
_cell.angle_beta   90.00
_cell.angle_gamma   90.00
#
_symmetry.space_group_name_H-M   'P 1'
#
loop_
_entity.id
_entity.type
_entity.pdbx_description
1 polymer ?
#
loop_
_entity_poly.entity_id
_entity_poly.type
_entity_poly.pdbx_seq_one_letter_code
_entity_poly.pdbx_strand_id
1 'polypeptide(L)'
;MITKTLSHFVLGLIVFIWVVPFVALVSTSLRSETEAKTAGFWTAFTPTELGHRFSTHDKGEKIKIFTMNGNIFDRLNKDKDSFIVSGEINSILIKQRIADPEKPGKTKLVRKLVPAGELMNVRGGDFIFSKDGSFSWTFSEETLPKPKNLDVFINQNPIFGTDAYIEVLFDNKNVPNALISSFIVTIPATIIPITIAAFAAYAFAWMQFPGRDWLFVIVVSLMVVPTQLAFLPILQGFSGISSWATALNQWLTDCEVKDTCQVASKSFASLWITHTAFGLPLAIYLLRNYIVGLPKELLQSARIDGASHLQIFTRLIIPLSVPALASFSIFQFLWVWNDLIVALYIGPNNSSDLVFPIRLQKQLGTFKDQLHLLNASAVISMIVPVLVFLSMQKYFIRGLLAGSVKGG
;
A
#
# COMPACT_ATOMS: atom_id res chain seq x y z
N MET A 1 0.58 -29.75 -30.08
CA MET A 1 -0.51 -28.77 -29.89
C MET A 1 -1.02 -28.78 -28.47
N ILE A 2 -1.34 -29.92 -27.87
CA ILE A 2 -1.85 -30.08 -26.50
C ILE A 2 -0.93 -29.45 -25.44
N THR A 3 0.38 -29.63 -25.52
CA THR A 3 1.35 -29.05 -24.55
C THR A 3 1.37 -27.52 -24.55
N LYS A 4 1.25 -26.88 -25.72
CA LYS A 4 1.20 -25.41 -25.82
C LYS A 4 -0.09 -24.87 -25.22
N THR A 5 -1.23 -25.50 -25.51
CA THR A 5 -2.53 -25.11 -24.95
C THR A 5 -2.54 -25.25 -23.42
N LEU A 6 -2.00 -26.35 -22.89
CA LEU A 6 -1.88 -26.59 -21.47
C LEU A 6 -0.97 -25.51 -20.80
N SER A 7 0.17 -25.19 -21.43
CA SER A 7 1.08 -24.13 -20.92
C SER A 7 0.40 -22.76 -20.84
N HIS A 8 -0.36 -22.38 -21.87
CA HIS A 8 -1.09 -21.12 -21.87
C HIS A 8 -2.21 -21.10 -20.82
N PHE A 9 -2.91 -22.23 -20.62
CA PHE A 9 -3.92 -22.35 -19.58
C PHE A 9 -3.32 -22.20 -18.18
N VAL A 10 -2.23 -22.93 -17.91
CA VAL A 10 -1.52 -22.85 -16.62
C VAL A 10 -1.00 -21.43 -16.38
N LEU A 11 -0.39 -20.80 -17.38
CA LEU A 11 0.08 -19.42 -17.30
C LEU A 11 -1.09 -18.46 -17.00
N GLY A 12 -2.20 -18.59 -17.73
CA GLY A 12 -3.40 -17.78 -17.51
C GLY A 12 -3.97 -17.94 -16.11
N LEU A 13 -4.01 -19.16 -15.59
CA LEU A 13 -4.45 -19.46 -14.23
C LEU A 13 -3.54 -18.80 -13.18
N ILE A 14 -2.23 -18.91 -13.35
CA ILE A 14 -1.26 -18.26 -12.45
C ILE A 14 -1.46 -16.74 -12.46
N VAL A 15 -1.54 -16.13 -13.64
CA VAL A 15 -1.76 -14.68 -13.79
C VAL A 15 -3.09 -14.28 -13.13
N PHE A 16 -4.16 -15.04 -13.35
CA PHE A 16 -5.45 -14.78 -12.72
C PHE A 16 -5.35 -14.79 -11.20
N ILE A 17 -4.74 -15.83 -10.60
CA ILE A 17 -4.55 -15.92 -9.13
C ILE A 17 -3.77 -14.71 -8.60
N TRP A 18 -2.75 -14.26 -9.33
CA TRP A 18 -1.93 -13.11 -8.92
C TRP A 18 -2.66 -11.76 -9.04
N VAL A 19 -3.56 -11.63 -10.01
CA VAL A 19 -4.32 -10.39 -10.24
C VAL A 19 -5.46 -10.21 -9.24
N VAL A 20 -6.08 -11.30 -8.75
CA VAL A 20 -7.21 -11.26 -7.82
C VAL A 20 -6.98 -10.36 -6.59
N PRO A 21 -5.86 -10.44 -5.84
CA PRO A 21 -5.64 -9.56 -4.69
C PRO A 21 -5.60 -8.08 -5.07
N PHE A 22 -5.04 -7.73 -6.23
CA PHE A 22 -4.98 -6.34 -6.71
C PHE A 22 -6.37 -5.82 -7.09
N VAL A 23 -7.17 -6.64 -7.78
CA VAL A 23 -8.56 -6.30 -8.09
C VAL A 23 -9.36 -6.12 -6.80
N ALA A 24 -9.17 -7.00 -5.81
CA ALA A 24 -9.81 -6.89 -4.51
C ALA A 24 -9.47 -5.57 -3.82
N LEU A 25 -8.19 -5.20 -3.82
CA LEU A 25 -7.69 -3.98 -3.18
C LEU A 25 -8.23 -2.73 -3.89
N VAL A 26 -8.16 -2.67 -5.22
CA VAL A 26 -8.69 -1.55 -6.01
C VAL A 26 -10.21 -1.44 -5.89
N SER A 27 -10.94 -2.56 -6.01
CA SER A 27 -12.40 -2.54 -5.88
C SER A 27 -12.86 -2.07 -4.49
N THR A 28 -12.16 -2.49 -3.44
CA THR A 28 -12.49 -2.08 -2.06
C THR A 28 -12.14 -0.62 -1.79
N SER A 29 -11.07 -0.11 -2.40
CA SER A 29 -10.65 1.30 -2.23
C SER A 29 -11.62 2.30 -2.89
N LEU A 30 -12.37 1.87 -3.90
CA LEU A 30 -13.36 2.69 -4.60
C LEU A 30 -14.75 2.61 -3.98
N ARG A 31 -14.96 1.73 -2.98
CA ARG A 31 -16.26 1.53 -2.34
C ARG A 31 -16.43 2.43 -1.14
N SER A 32 -17.70 2.65 -0.80
CA SER A 32 -18.04 3.34 0.45
C SER A 32 -17.56 2.57 1.70
N GLU A 33 -17.38 3.28 2.80
CA GLU A 33 -16.96 2.70 4.09
C GLU A 33 -17.86 1.52 4.51
N THR A 34 -19.16 1.69 4.39
CA THR A 34 -20.15 0.69 4.80
C THR A 34 -20.05 -0.58 3.95
N GLU A 35 -19.93 -0.44 2.64
CA GLU A 35 -19.77 -1.58 1.74
C GLU A 35 -18.44 -2.29 1.90
N ALA A 36 -17.36 -1.53 2.10
CA ALA A 36 -16.04 -2.10 2.34
C ALA A 36 -15.98 -2.97 3.60
N LYS A 37 -16.79 -2.64 4.63
CA LYS A 37 -16.87 -3.40 5.89
C LYS A 37 -17.80 -4.61 5.84
N THR A 38 -18.88 -4.53 5.10
CA THR A 38 -19.99 -5.49 5.18
C THR A 38 -20.02 -6.50 4.06
N ALA A 39 -19.43 -6.17 2.92
CA ALA A 39 -19.49 -6.99 1.72
C ALA A 39 -18.09 -7.34 1.20
N GLY A 40 -17.90 -8.59 0.79
CA GLY A 40 -16.64 -9.05 0.21
C GLY A 40 -16.35 -8.38 -1.15
N PHE A 41 -15.08 -8.34 -1.56
CA PHE A 41 -14.67 -7.72 -2.83
C PHE A 41 -15.35 -8.39 -4.07
N TRP A 42 -15.71 -9.67 -3.98
CA TRP A 42 -16.39 -10.40 -5.06
C TRP A 42 -17.81 -9.92 -5.33
N THR A 43 -18.41 -9.17 -4.40
CA THR A 43 -19.72 -8.52 -4.57
C THR A 43 -19.59 -7.08 -5.06
N ALA A 44 -18.39 -6.63 -5.44
CA ALA A 44 -18.13 -5.24 -5.81
C ALA A 44 -18.99 -4.75 -7.00
N PHE A 45 -19.40 -5.66 -7.88
CA PHE A 45 -20.18 -5.33 -9.09
C PHE A 45 -21.63 -5.83 -9.03
N THR A 46 -22.07 -6.33 -7.89
CA THR A 46 -23.43 -6.83 -7.68
C THR A 46 -24.11 -6.04 -6.59
N PRO A 47 -25.43 -5.81 -6.70
CA PRO A 47 -26.20 -5.21 -5.61
C PRO A 47 -25.99 -6.02 -4.33
N THR A 48 -25.75 -5.33 -3.23
CA THR A 48 -25.56 -5.95 -1.92
C THR A 48 -26.68 -5.54 -0.98
N GLU A 49 -27.15 -6.51 -0.19
CA GLU A 49 -28.14 -6.26 0.84
C GLU A 49 -27.44 -5.72 2.08
N LEU A 50 -27.61 -4.45 2.36
CA LEU A 50 -27.02 -3.78 3.53
C LEU A 50 -28.08 -3.55 4.60
N GLY A 51 -27.71 -3.90 5.85
CA GLY A 51 -28.56 -3.68 7.01
C GLY A 51 -28.34 -2.29 7.62
N HIS A 52 -29.38 -1.49 7.62
CA HIS A 52 -29.37 -0.17 8.23
C HIS A 52 -30.35 -0.11 9.42
N ARG A 53 -30.04 0.72 10.42
CA ARG A 53 -30.92 0.93 11.56
C ARG A 53 -31.74 2.20 11.39
N PHE A 54 -33.03 2.04 11.30
CA PHE A 54 -34.00 3.11 11.29
C PHE A 54 -34.47 3.40 12.72
N SER A 55 -34.41 4.65 13.14
CA SER A 55 -34.84 5.11 14.46
C SER A 55 -35.96 6.14 14.34
N THR A 56 -36.93 6.14 15.28
CA THR A 56 -37.98 7.14 15.33
C THR A 56 -37.44 8.52 15.72
N HIS A 57 -36.49 8.57 16.67
CA HIS A 57 -35.88 9.80 17.19
C HIS A 57 -34.60 9.46 17.94
N ASP A 58 -33.87 10.47 18.41
CA ASP A 58 -32.61 10.30 19.12
C ASP A 58 -32.79 9.80 20.55
N LYS A 59 -31.75 9.21 21.11
CA LYS A 59 -31.77 8.67 22.47
C LYS A 59 -31.84 9.81 23.47
N GLY A 60 -32.90 9.79 24.29
CA GLY A 60 -33.14 10.82 25.33
C GLY A 60 -34.18 11.86 24.95
N GLU A 61 -34.56 11.95 23.69
CA GLU A 61 -35.63 12.79 23.20
C GLU A 61 -37.00 12.10 23.43
N LYS A 62 -38.00 12.89 23.81
CA LYS A 62 -39.42 12.43 23.89
C LYS A 62 -40.20 13.11 22.81
N ILE A 63 -40.88 12.36 21.97
CA ILE A 63 -41.74 12.91 20.94
C ILE A 63 -43.20 12.52 21.16
N LYS A 64 -44.11 13.49 20.95
CA LYS A 64 -45.53 13.23 20.86
C LYS A 64 -45.87 12.84 19.44
N ILE A 65 -46.26 11.58 19.26
CA ILE A 65 -46.58 11.08 17.92
C ILE A 65 -47.53 9.89 18.04
N PHE A 66 -48.59 9.92 17.28
CA PHE A 66 -49.50 8.79 17.14
C PHE A 66 -49.26 8.02 15.85
N THR A 67 -49.01 8.75 14.77
CA THR A 67 -48.64 8.17 13.48
C THR A 67 -47.42 8.89 12.93
N MET A 68 -46.42 8.16 12.56
CA MET A 68 -45.21 8.65 11.90
C MET A 68 -45.25 8.25 10.42
N ASN A 69 -45.27 9.24 9.55
CA ASN A 69 -45.12 9.05 8.11
C ASN A 69 -43.81 9.66 7.65
N GLY A 70 -43.19 9.10 6.61
CA GLY A 70 -41.97 9.65 6.04
C GLY A 70 -41.33 8.70 5.05
N ASN A 71 -40.09 8.99 4.73
CA ASN A 71 -39.26 8.11 3.92
C ASN A 71 -38.09 7.56 4.76
N ILE A 72 -37.88 6.27 4.66
CA ILE A 72 -36.80 5.56 5.39
C ILE A 72 -35.43 6.12 4.98
N PHE A 73 -35.23 6.39 3.69
CA PHE A 73 -33.95 6.93 3.19
C PHE A 73 -33.66 8.32 3.76
N ASP A 74 -34.68 9.20 3.86
CA ASP A 74 -34.49 10.53 4.47
C ASP A 74 -34.04 10.45 5.93
N ARG A 75 -34.55 9.46 6.65
CA ARG A 75 -34.17 9.24 8.05
C ARG A 75 -32.76 8.65 8.18
N LEU A 76 -32.40 7.71 7.31
CA LEU A 76 -31.08 7.10 7.30
C LEU A 76 -29.98 8.11 6.92
N ASN A 77 -30.29 9.06 6.03
CA ASN A 77 -29.36 10.08 5.57
C ASN A 77 -29.15 11.23 6.58
N LYS A 78 -30.11 11.47 7.49
CA LYS A 78 -29.97 12.52 8.52
C LYS A 78 -28.88 12.24 9.55
N ASP A 79 -28.60 10.98 9.83
CA ASP A 79 -27.66 10.58 10.90
C ASP A 79 -26.21 10.44 10.40
N LYS A 80 -25.93 10.71 9.12
CA LYS A 80 -24.57 10.56 8.56
C LYS A 80 -24.29 11.61 7.49
N ASP A 81 -23.37 12.50 7.80
CA ASP A 81 -22.94 13.64 6.96
C ASP A 81 -22.40 13.30 5.55
N SER A 82 -22.34 12.04 5.13
CA SER A 82 -21.69 11.67 3.87
C SER A 82 -22.28 10.47 3.12
N PHE A 83 -23.48 9.98 3.46
CA PHE A 83 -23.97 8.74 2.85
C PHE A 83 -25.39 8.85 2.29
N ILE A 84 -25.50 8.93 0.97
CA ILE A 84 -26.79 8.82 0.28
C ILE A 84 -27.14 7.33 0.19
N VAL A 85 -28.02 6.87 1.06
CA VAL A 85 -28.64 5.55 0.93
C VAL A 85 -29.77 5.70 -0.09
N SER A 86 -29.67 5.00 -1.20
CA SER A 86 -30.67 4.95 -2.26
C SER A 86 -30.85 3.51 -2.73
N GLY A 87 -32.04 3.15 -3.18
CA GLY A 87 -32.30 1.80 -3.65
C GLY A 87 -33.77 1.41 -3.45
N GLU A 88 -34.10 0.13 -3.66
CA GLU A 88 -35.38 -0.43 -3.36
C GLU A 88 -35.36 -1.23 -2.06
N ILE A 89 -36.34 -1.04 -1.20
CA ILE A 89 -36.52 -1.83 0.01
C ILE A 89 -37.50 -2.98 -0.32
N ASN A 90 -36.95 -4.17 -0.53
CA ASN A 90 -37.74 -5.34 -0.83
C ASN A 90 -38.36 -5.98 0.42
N SER A 91 -37.61 -5.98 1.52
CA SER A 91 -38.01 -6.61 2.76
C SER A 91 -37.36 -5.96 3.98
N ILE A 92 -38.02 -6.10 5.12
CA ILE A 92 -37.54 -5.67 6.43
C ILE A 92 -37.41 -6.87 7.35
N LEU A 93 -36.32 -6.96 8.09
CA LEU A 93 -36.09 -8.02 9.06
C LEU A 93 -36.63 -7.62 10.41
N ILE A 94 -37.67 -8.34 10.87
CA ILE A 94 -38.26 -8.16 12.18
C ILE A 94 -37.72 -9.22 13.14
N LYS A 95 -37.33 -8.78 14.33
CA LYS A 95 -37.10 -9.67 15.47
C LYS A 95 -38.37 -9.79 16.28
N GLN A 96 -39.11 -10.88 16.10
CA GLN A 96 -40.35 -11.16 16.81
C GLN A 96 -40.11 -12.25 17.85
N ARG A 97 -40.70 -12.09 19.06
CA ARG A 97 -40.73 -13.15 20.06
C ARG A 97 -41.96 -13.98 19.79
N ILE A 98 -41.80 -15.23 19.42
CA ILE A 98 -42.86 -16.23 19.30
C ILE A 98 -42.79 -17.25 20.44
N ALA A 99 -43.86 -17.90 20.77
CA ALA A 99 -43.86 -19.01 21.72
C ALA A 99 -42.86 -20.08 21.27
N ASP A 100 -42.01 -20.56 22.16
CA ASP A 100 -41.07 -21.60 21.82
C ASP A 100 -41.79 -22.94 21.73
N PRO A 101 -41.85 -23.59 20.56
CA PRO A 101 -42.57 -24.85 20.41
C PRO A 101 -41.93 -26.00 21.21
N GLU A 102 -40.65 -25.89 21.56
CA GLU A 102 -39.92 -26.91 22.30
C GLU A 102 -39.96 -26.69 23.84
N LYS A 103 -40.38 -25.48 24.28
CA LYS A 103 -40.35 -25.10 25.71
C LYS A 103 -41.63 -24.30 26.05
N PRO A 104 -42.72 -24.98 26.48
CA PRO A 104 -43.98 -24.33 26.88
C PRO A 104 -43.73 -23.22 27.91
N GLY A 105 -44.25 -22.04 27.68
CA GLY A 105 -44.10 -20.88 28.58
C GLY A 105 -42.85 -20.03 28.33
N LYS A 106 -41.95 -20.43 27.39
CA LYS A 106 -40.83 -19.59 26.96
C LYS A 106 -41.04 -19.01 25.58
N THR A 107 -40.46 -17.86 25.31
CA THR A 107 -40.50 -17.23 23.98
C THR A 107 -39.12 -17.34 23.33
N LYS A 108 -39.12 -17.70 22.03
CA LYS A 108 -37.92 -17.72 21.18
C LYS A 108 -37.92 -16.49 20.29
N LEU A 109 -36.77 -15.85 20.14
CA LEU A 109 -36.58 -14.73 19.21
C LEU A 109 -36.42 -15.29 17.80
N VAL A 110 -37.37 -15.02 16.92
CA VAL A 110 -37.34 -15.42 15.52
C VAL A 110 -37.15 -14.17 14.65
N ARG A 111 -36.36 -14.31 13.62
CA ARG A 111 -36.16 -13.29 12.59
C ARG A 111 -37.13 -13.61 11.44
N LYS A 112 -38.03 -12.70 11.13
CA LYS A 112 -38.96 -12.81 10.02
C LYS A 112 -38.68 -11.72 9.02
N LEU A 113 -38.50 -12.09 7.74
CA LEU A 113 -38.44 -11.13 6.63
C LEU A 113 -39.90 -10.82 6.24
N VAL A 114 -40.23 -9.55 6.18
CA VAL A 114 -41.54 -9.07 5.77
C VAL A 114 -41.39 -8.26 4.48
N PRO A 115 -42.11 -8.61 3.42
CA PRO A 115 -42.02 -7.92 2.14
C PRO A 115 -42.70 -6.54 2.19
N ALA A 116 -42.33 -5.66 1.24
CA ALA A 116 -42.99 -4.36 1.09
C ALA A 116 -44.47 -4.49 0.83
N GLY A 117 -45.28 -3.61 1.44
CA GLY A 117 -46.72 -3.59 1.35
C GLY A 117 -47.47 -4.46 2.37
N GLU A 118 -46.76 -5.27 3.18
CA GLU A 118 -47.37 -6.06 4.26
C GLU A 118 -47.43 -5.25 5.56
N LEU A 119 -48.65 -5.20 6.17
CA LEU A 119 -48.82 -4.56 7.49
C LEU A 119 -48.24 -5.46 8.56
N MET A 120 -47.45 -4.88 9.44
CA MET A 120 -46.79 -5.62 10.51
C MET A 120 -46.87 -4.89 11.84
N ASN A 121 -47.06 -5.60 12.93
CA ASN A 121 -46.96 -5.03 14.26
C ASN A 121 -45.48 -5.12 14.75
N VAL A 122 -44.87 -3.98 14.93
CA VAL A 122 -43.46 -3.88 15.31
C VAL A 122 -43.34 -2.97 16.53
N ARG A 123 -42.79 -3.52 17.59
CA ARG A 123 -42.45 -2.78 18.82
C ARG A 123 -43.60 -1.91 19.35
N GLY A 124 -44.83 -2.41 19.28
CA GLY A 124 -46.04 -1.73 19.79
C GLY A 124 -46.64 -0.72 18.85
N GLY A 125 -46.33 -0.76 17.57
CA GLY A 125 -46.98 0.02 16.53
C GLY A 125 -47.16 -0.78 15.26
N ASP A 126 -48.15 -0.42 14.48
CA ASP A 126 -48.45 -1.00 13.17
C ASP A 126 -47.63 -0.28 12.10
N PHE A 127 -46.77 -1.02 11.43
CA PHE A 127 -45.84 -0.51 10.45
C PHE A 127 -46.13 -1.08 9.06
N ILE A 128 -46.17 -0.21 8.08
CA ILE A 128 -46.28 -0.57 6.66
C ILE A 128 -45.24 0.27 5.89
N PHE A 129 -44.65 -0.30 4.87
CA PHE A 129 -43.70 0.41 4.01
C PHE A 129 -43.81 -0.01 2.56
N SER A 130 -43.41 0.87 1.65
CA SER A 130 -43.34 0.63 0.22
C SER A 130 -41.89 0.47 -0.26
N LYS A 131 -41.70 -0.05 -1.47
CA LYS A 131 -40.34 -0.27 -2.04
C LYS A 131 -39.55 1.03 -2.22
N ASP A 132 -40.21 2.15 -2.42
CA ASP A 132 -39.58 3.48 -2.53
C ASP A 132 -39.13 4.06 -1.19
N GLY A 133 -39.26 3.30 -0.11
CA GLY A 133 -38.91 3.72 1.24
C GLY A 133 -39.99 4.53 1.97
N SER A 134 -41.10 4.87 1.34
CA SER A 134 -42.20 5.50 2.05
C SER A 134 -42.78 4.56 3.11
N PHE A 135 -43.07 5.08 4.31
CA PHE A 135 -43.55 4.29 5.41
C PHE A 135 -44.64 5.03 6.21
N SER A 136 -45.51 4.25 6.88
CA SER A 136 -46.38 4.68 7.92
C SER A 136 -46.22 3.79 9.15
N TRP A 137 -46.04 4.39 10.31
CA TRP A 137 -45.87 3.66 11.57
C TRP A 137 -46.77 4.27 12.63
N THR A 138 -47.89 3.56 12.95
CA THR A 138 -48.93 4.01 13.88
C THR A 138 -48.72 3.32 15.22
N PHE A 139 -48.67 4.09 16.28
CA PHE A 139 -48.44 3.61 17.63
C PHE A 139 -49.74 3.67 18.45
N SER A 140 -49.87 2.75 19.40
CA SER A 140 -50.91 2.77 20.40
C SER A 140 -50.66 3.82 21.50
N GLU A 141 -49.40 4.28 21.63
CA GLU A 141 -48.99 5.28 22.61
C GLU A 141 -48.86 6.67 21.95
N GLU A 142 -49.43 7.72 22.56
CA GLU A 142 -49.39 9.10 22.05
C GLU A 142 -48.00 9.73 22.26
N THR A 143 -47.23 9.21 23.19
CA THR A 143 -45.89 9.70 23.49
C THR A 143 -44.86 8.58 23.49
N LEU A 144 -43.78 8.76 22.72
CA LEU A 144 -42.67 7.81 22.63
C LEU A 144 -41.50 8.29 23.49
N PRO A 145 -41.32 7.77 24.72
CA PRO A 145 -40.26 8.18 25.61
C PRO A 145 -38.87 7.57 25.24
N LYS A 146 -38.88 6.51 24.44
CA LYS A 146 -37.68 5.81 23.98
C LYS A 146 -37.74 5.56 22.48
N PRO A 147 -36.64 5.71 21.77
CA PRO A 147 -36.59 5.42 20.35
C PRO A 147 -37.04 3.98 20.03
N LYS A 148 -37.90 3.85 19.05
CA LYS A 148 -38.25 2.56 18.45
C LYS A 148 -37.28 2.34 17.26
N ASN A 149 -36.59 1.23 17.22
CA ASN A 149 -35.62 0.93 16.20
C ASN A 149 -36.03 -0.27 15.37
N LEU A 150 -35.80 -0.20 14.07
CA LEU A 150 -36.06 -1.26 13.11
C LEU A 150 -34.79 -1.49 12.26
N ASP A 151 -34.44 -2.75 12.07
CA ASP A 151 -33.33 -3.11 11.18
C ASP A 151 -33.91 -3.30 9.77
N VAL A 152 -33.54 -2.44 8.82
CA VAL A 152 -34.00 -2.41 7.43
C VAL A 152 -32.92 -2.96 6.54
N PHE A 153 -33.24 -3.86 5.63
CA PHE A 153 -32.31 -4.37 4.62
C PHE A 153 -32.65 -3.72 3.27
N ILE A 154 -31.64 -3.06 2.71
CA ILE A 154 -31.78 -2.32 1.47
C ILE A 154 -30.85 -2.96 0.45
N ASN A 155 -31.37 -3.32 -0.72
CA ASN A 155 -30.57 -3.67 -1.88
C ASN A 155 -29.97 -2.39 -2.45
N GLN A 156 -28.69 -2.20 -2.18
CA GLN A 156 -27.96 -1.04 -2.66
C GLN A 156 -27.10 -1.43 -3.86
N ASN A 157 -27.23 -0.69 -4.96
CA ASN A 157 -26.31 -0.81 -6.07
C ASN A 157 -24.91 -0.37 -5.63
N PRO A 158 -23.84 -1.00 -6.14
CA PRO A 158 -22.48 -0.60 -5.80
C PRO A 158 -22.25 0.88 -6.10
N ILE A 159 -21.79 1.61 -5.11
CA ILE A 159 -21.42 3.02 -5.26
C ILE A 159 -19.89 3.08 -5.31
N PHE A 160 -19.37 3.47 -6.49
CA PHE A 160 -17.95 3.71 -6.67
C PHE A 160 -17.67 5.21 -6.59
N GLY A 161 -16.71 5.57 -5.76
CA GLY A 161 -16.30 6.95 -5.57
C GLY A 161 -14.78 7.04 -5.42
N THR A 162 -14.27 8.25 -5.54
CA THR A 162 -12.85 8.58 -5.31
C THR A 162 -12.64 9.28 -3.97
N ASP A 163 -13.66 9.34 -3.13
CA ASP A 163 -13.65 10.09 -1.87
C ASP A 163 -12.53 9.63 -0.95
N ALA A 164 -12.30 8.31 -0.87
CA ALA A 164 -11.19 7.75 -0.10
C ALA A 164 -9.83 8.25 -0.58
N TYR A 165 -9.64 8.44 -1.89
CA TYR A 165 -8.40 8.96 -2.46
C TYR A 165 -8.23 10.46 -2.20
N ILE A 166 -9.33 11.21 -2.26
CA ILE A 166 -9.35 12.65 -1.94
C ILE A 166 -8.99 12.85 -0.47
N GLU A 167 -9.64 12.13 0.43
CA GLU A 167 -9.36 12.17 1.85
C GLU A 167 -7.91 11.81 2.18
N VAL A 168 -7.40 10.73 1.60
CA VAL A 168 -6.02 10.28 1.81
C VAL A 168 -5.00 11.31 1.31
N LEU A 169 -5.21 11.90 0.13
CA LEU A 169 -4.24 12.79 -0.51
C LEU A 169 -4.32 14.25 -0.05
N PHE A 170 -5.52 14.74 0.28
CA PHE A 170 -5.74 16.18 0.52
C PHE A 170 -6.10 16.49 1.97
N ASP A 171 -6.89 15.67 2.63
CA ASP A 171 -7.29 15.92 4.02
C ASP A 171 -6.22 15.45 5.00
N ASN A 172 -5.46 14.43 4.65
CA ASN A 172 -4.34 13.94 5.44
C ASN A 172 -2.99 14.40 4.87
N LYS A 173 -2.53 15.59 5.22
CA LYS A 173 -1.24 16.17 4.78
C LYS A 173 -0.03 15.25 5.00
N ASN A 174 -0.13 14.28 5.90
CA ASN A 174 0.96 13.36 6.20
C ASN A 174 1.24 12.33 5.07
N VAL A 175 0.26 12.03 4.22
CA VAL A 175 0.44 11.09 3.11
C VAL A 175 1.25 11.68 1.96
N PRO A 176 0.93 12.89 1.44
CA PRO A 176 1.78 13.55 0.46
C PRO A 176 3.23 13.75 0.92
N ASN A 177 3.42 14.16 2.17
CA ASN A 177 4.77 14.31 2.73
C ASN A 177 5.53 12.98 2.75
N ALA A 178 4.87 11.88 3.14
CA ALA A 178 5.47 10.56 3.15
C ALA A 178 5.83 10.06 1.72
N LEU A 179 5.03 10.40 0.72
CA LEU A 179 5.37 10.12 -0.69
C LEU A 179 6.63 10.88 -1.11
N ILE A 180 6.70 12.19 -0.80
CA ILE A 180 7.87 13.01 -1.08
C ILE A 180 9.10 12.45 -0.36
N SER A 181 9.00 12.12 0.93
CA SER A 181 10.09 11.49 1.70
C SER A 181 10.55 10.18 1.07
N SER A 182 9.60 9.35 0.57
CA SER A 182 9.96 8.12 -0.14
C SER A 182 10.76 8.38 -1.41
N PHE A 183 10.42 9.42 -2.20
CA PHE A 183 11.23 9.81 -3.37
C PHE A 183 12.60 10.35 -2.96
N ILE A 184 12.68 11.19 -1.92
CA ILE A 184 13.94 11.72 -1.38
C ILE A 184 14.87 10.60 -0.95
N VAL A 185 14.32 9.49 -0.41
CA VAL A 185 15.13 8.33 -0.04
C VAL A 185 15.46 7.46 -1.24
N THR A 186 14.46 7.08 -2.03
CA THR A 186 14.59 6.02 -3.04
C THR A 186 15.46 6.44 -4.22
N ILE A 187 15.35 7.69 -4.69
CA ILE A 187 16.13 8.16 -5.84
C ILE A 187 17.63 8.14 -5.55
N PRO A 188 18.15 8.79 -4.49
CA PRO A 188 19.58 8.72 -4.18
C PRO A 188 20.05 7.29 -3.81
N ALA A 189 19.24 6.55 -3.03
CA ALA A 189 19.55 5.17 -2.66
C ALA A 189 19.52 4.18 -3.85
N THR A 190 19.05 4.62 -5.01
CA THR A 190 19.13 3.90 -6.28
C THR A 190 20.36 4.36 -7.08
N ILE A 191 20.55 5.68 -7.24
CA ILE A 191 21.59 6.24 -8.10
C ILE A 191 22.99 6.02 -7.50
N ILE A 192 23.17 6.22 -6.19
CA ILE A 192 24.48 6.13 -5.53
C ILE A 192 25.08 4.73 -5.69
N PRO A 193 24.39 3.62 -5.27
CA PRO A 193 24.98 2.29 -5.39
C PRO A 193 25.24 1.87 -6.84
N ILE A 194 24.38 2.26 -7.79
CA ILE A 194 24.58 1.95 -9.21
C ILE A 194 25.84 2.63 -9.74
N THR A 195 26.02 3.90 -9.41
CA THR A 195 27.20 4.65 -9.84
C THR A 195 28.48 4.03 -9.30
N ILE A 196 28.54 3.77 -7.99
CA ILE A 196 29.69 3.13 -7.35
C ILE A 196 29.93 1.73 -7.94
N ALA A 197 28.86 0.94 -8.08
CA ALA A 197 28.94 -0.41 -8.62
C ALA A 197 29.40 -0.45 -10.07
N ALA A 198 29.02 0.52 -10.91
CA ALA A 198 29.47 0.59 -12.30
C ALA A 198 31.00 0.76 -12.39
N PHE A 199 31.57 1.66 -11.59
CA PHE A 199 33.03 1.83 -11.52
C PHE A 199 33.73 0.57 -10.97
N ALA A 200 33.21 0.03 -9.86
CA ALA A 200 33.76 -1.18 -9.24
C ALA A 200 33.68 -2.40 -10.20
N ALA A 201 32.53 -2.58 -10.85
CA ALA A 201 32.32 -3.67 -11.80
C ALA A 201 33.28 -3.59 -13.00
N TYR A 202 33.51 -2.38 -13.53
CA TYR A 202 34.50 -2.16 -14.59
C TYR A 202 35.90 -2.51 -14.11
N ALA A 203 36.29 -2.06 -12.91
CA ALA A 203 37.59 -2.37 -12.34
C ALA A 203 37.77 -3.88 -12.15
N PHE A 204 36.82 -4.58 -11.58
CA PHE A 204 36.84 -6.03 -11.41
C PHE A 204 36.80 -6.82 -12.73
N ALA A 205 36.20 -6.26 -13.78
CA ALA A 205 36.09 -6.92 -15.08
C ALA A 205 37.36 -6.76 -15.92
N TRP A 206 37.95 -5.55 -15.99
CA TRP A 206 38.95 -5.19 -17.00
C TRP A 206 40.25 -4.61 -16.50
N MET A 207 40.33 -4.21 -15.22
CA MET A 207 41.56 -3.73 -14.66
C MET A 207 42.32 -4.86 -13.96
N GLN A 208 43.65 -4.82 -14.02
CA GLN A 208 44.51 -5.75 -13.30
C GLN A 208 45.10 -5.04 -12.09
N PHE A 209 44.80 -5.51 -10.90
CA PHE A 209 45.36 -5.02 -9.65
C PHE A 209 45.53 -6.19 -8.66
N PRO A 210 46.53 -6.10 -7.74
CA PRO A 210 46.77 -7.16 -6.78
C PRO A 210 45.55 -7.37 -5.88
N GLY A 211 45.19 -8.63 -5.62
CA GLY A 211 44.06 -8.97 -4.76
C GLY A 211 42.66 -8.85 -5.39
N ARG A 212 42.56 -8.52 -6.71
CA ARG A 212 41.27 -8.32 -7.41
C ARG A 212 40.25 -9.45 -7.17
N ASP A 213 40.70 -10.68 -7.35
CA ASP A 213 39.81 -11.84 -7.29
C ASP A 213 39.36 -12.13 -5.86
N TRP A 214 40.25 -11.98 -4.89
CA TRP A 214 39.91 -12.09 -3.48
C TRP A 214 38.98 -10.99 -3.02
N LEU A 215 39.19 -9.76 -3.41
CA LEU A 215 38.34 -8.65 -3.07
C LEU A 215 36.93 -8.85 -3.68
N PHE A 216 36.85 -9.36 -4.93
CA PHE A 216 35.59 -9.70 -5.54
C PHE A 216 34.82 -10.80 -4.77
N VAL A 217 35.56 -11.86 -4.33
CA VAL A 217 34.97 -12.94 -3.52
C VAL A 217 34.44 -12.38 -2.19
N ILE A 218 35.18 -11.50 -1.52
CA ILE A 218 34.72 -10.84 -0.29
C ILE A 218 33.44 -10.05 -0.54
N VAL A 219 33.40 -9.23 -1.60
CA VAL A 219 32.21 -8.44 -1.94
C VAL A 219 31.00 -9.36 -2.16
N VAL A 220 31.17 -10.44 -2.92
CA VAL A 220 30.08 -11.39 -3.17
C VAL A 220 29.66 -12.12 -1.89
N SER A 221 30.60 -12.44 -1.01
CA SER A 221 30.30 -13.11 0.27
C SER A 221 29.44 -12.24 1.19
N LEU A 222 29.50 -10.92 1.09
CA LEU A 222 28.65 -10.02 1.85
C LEU A 222 27.16 -10.18 1.52
N MET A 223 26.80 -10.72 0.36
CA MET A 223 25.42 -11.01 0.00
C MET A 223 24.77 -12.09 0.89
N VAL A 224 25.58 -12.95 1.50
CA VAL A 224 25.10 -14.04 2.38
C VAL A 224 24.75 -13.52 3.77
N VAL A 225 25.27 -12.34 4.15
CA VAL A 225 25.01 -11.76 5.47
C VAL A 225 23.54 -11.30 5.55
N PRO A 226 22.75 -11.82 6.51
CA PRO A 226 21.37 -11.34 6.71
C PRO A 226 21.38 -9.86 7.10
N THR A 227 20.72 -9.03 6.28
CA THR A 227 20.71 -7.57 6.48
C THR A 227 20.19 -7.16 7.86
N GLN A 228 19.28 -7.95 8.43
CA GLN A 228 18.70 -7.71 9.77
C GLN A 228 19.76 -7.73 10.89
N LEU A 229 20.78 -8.56 10.76
CA LEU A 229 21.89 -8.63 11.75
C LEU A 229 22.77 -7.39 11.72
N ALA A 230 22.80 -6.69 10.59
CA ALA A 230 23.60 -5.48 10.42
C ALA A 230 22.94 -4.21 11.01
N PHE A 231 21.64 -4.22 11.33
CA PHE A 231 20.95 -3.00 11.77
C PHE A 231 21.51 -2.41 13.05
N LEU A 232 21.77 -3.23 14.06
CA LEU A 232 22.30 -2.74 15.33
C LEU A 232 23.72 -2.16 15.20
N PRO A 233 24.69 -2.85 14.57
CA PRO A 233 26.01 -2.28 14.29
C PRO A 233 25.96 -0.99 13.46
N ILE A 234 25.11 -0.93 12.44
CA ILE A 234 24.94 0.26 11.59
C ILE A 234 24.39 1.44 12.42
N LEU A 235 23.36 1.21 13.24
CA LEU A 235 22.78 2.23 14.09
C LEU A 235 23.81 2.77 15.12
N GLN A 236 24.60 1.89 15.71
CA GLN A 236 25.70 2.28 16.60
C GLN A 236 26.75 3.10 15.88
N GLY A 237 27.11 2.71 14.65
CA GLY A 237 28.02 3.46 13.79
C GLY A 237 27.51 4.86 13.49
N PHE A 238 26.24 5.00 13.09
CA PHE A 238 25.63 6.32 12.86
C PHE A 238 25.55 7.16 14.13
N SER A 239 25.27 6.56 15.29
CA SER A 239 25.29 7.26 16.58
C SER A 239 26.68 7.79 16.93
N GLY A 240 27.73 6.99 16.67
CA GLY A 240 29.13 7.41 16.84
C GLY A 240 29.52 8.55 15.90
N ILE A 241 29.17 8.44 14.62
CA ILE A 241 29.42 9.50 13.62
C ILE A 241 28.64 10.78 14.00
N SER A 242 27.39 10.65 14.42
CA SER A 242 26.55 11.76 14.84
C SER A 242 27.15 12.51 16.04
N SER A 243 27.61 11.79 17.06
CA SER A 243 28.23 12.39 18.25
C SER A 243 29.54 13.11 17.89
N TRP A 244 30.38 12.52 17.06
CA TRP A 244 31.60 13.15 16.57
C TRP A 244 31.29 14.39 15.71
N ALA A 245 30.34 14.31 14.78
CA ALA A 245 29.95 15.44 13.94
C ALA A 245 29.33 16.58 14.76
N THR A 246 28.56 16.25 15.80
CA THR A 246 28.01 17.24 16.74
C THR A 246 29.13 17.95 17.50
N ALA A 247 30.12 17.22 18.01
CA ALA A 247 31.28 17.79 18.71
C ALA A 247 32.11 18.70 17.78
N LEU A 248 32.30 18.28 16.53
CA LEU A 248 32.99 19.09 15.51
C LEU A 248 32.21 20.38 15.18
N ASN A 249 30.89 20.28 15.03
CA ASN A 249 30.03 21.43 14.76
C ASN A 249 30.06 22.44 15.91
N GLN A 250 30.03 21.97 17.16
CA GLN A 250 30.21 22.80 18.36
C GLN A 250 31.54 23.55 18.36
N TRP A 251 32.61 22.84 18.03
CA TRP A 251 33.97 23.43 17.98
C TRP A 251 34.09 24.48 16.86
N LEU A 252 33.43 24.28 15.70
CA LEU A 252 33.55 25.19 14.55
C LEU A 252 32.62 26.42 14.67
N THR A 253 31.44 26.29 15.31
CA THR A 253 30.38 27.31 15.27
C THR A 253 30.05 27.94 16.63
N ASP A 254 30.74 27.47 17.69
CA ASP A 254 30.54 27.93 19.08
C ASP A 254 29.05 27.86 19.53
N CYS A 255 28.31 26.92 18.97
CA CYS A 255 26.87 26.76 19.24
C CYS A 255 26.64 25.96 20.54
N GLU A 256 25.66 26.38 21.34
CA GLU A 256 25.23 25.63 22.53
C GLU A 256 24.43 24.36 22.19
N VAL A 257 24.65 23.31 22.99
CA VAL A 257 24.27 21.89 22.72
C VAL A 257 22.77 21.66 22.53
N LYS A 258 21.89 22.61 22.86
CA LYS A 258 20.49 22.21 23.09
C LYS A 258 19.64 21.97 21.85
N ASP A 259 19.76 22.67 20.73
CA ASP A 259 18.82 22.47 19.62
C ASP A 259 19.37 22.66 18.19
N THR A 260 20.44 23.40 17.98
CA THR A 260 20.91 23.74 16.62
C THR A 260 22.16 23.00 16.15
N CYS A 261 22.90 22.38 17.05
CA CYS A 261 24.18 21.73 16.74
C CYS A 261 24.12 20.22 16.59
N GLN A 262 23.03 19.59 17.04
CA GLN A 262 22.94 18.13 16.99
C GLN A 262 22.79 17.62 15.55
N VAL A 263 23.73 16.76 15.15
CA VAL A 263 23.64 16.01 13.90
C VAL A 263 22.83 14.74 14.17
N ALA A 264 21.70 14.59 13.52
CA ALA A 264 20.83 13.43 13.73
C ALA A 264 21.47 12.14 13.22
N SER A 265 21.52 11.11 14.08
CA SER A 265 21.97 9.76 13.69
C SER A 265 20.97 9.06 12.76
N LYS A 266 19.68 9.38 12.89
CA LYS A 266 18.59 8.90 12.05
C LYS A 266 18.18 10.00 11.08
N SER A 267 18.46 9.80 9.80
CA SER A 267 18.24 10.81 8.75
C SER A 267 18.04 10.16 7.38
N PHE A 268 17.67 10.94 6.38
CA PHE A 268 17.66 10.46 4.99
C PHE A 268 19.05 10.02 4.52
N ALA A 269 20.10 10.71 4.94
CA ALA A 269 21.47 10.32 4.59
C ALA A 269 21.84 8.94 5.16
N SER A 270 21.41 8.64 6.38
CA SER A 270 21.60 7.32 6.99
C SER A 270 20.91 6.22 6.16
N LEU A 271 19.71 6.49 5.62
CA LEU A 271 19.02 5.58 4.73
C LEU A 271 19.77 5.40 3.39
N TRP A 272 20.27 6.49 2.78
CA TRP A 272 21.02 6.41 1.53
C TRP A 272 22.28 5.54 1.67
N ILE A 273 23.03 5.76 2.75
CA ILE A 273 24.26 5.00 3.02
C ILE A 273 23.94 3.53 3.29
N THR A 274 22.91 3.25 4.10
CA THR A 274 22.52 1.87 4.45
C THR A 274 22.05 1.10 3.22
N HIS A 275 21.13 1.67 2.44
CA HIS A 275 20.67 1.02 1.21
C HIS A 275 21.78 0.89 0.16
N THR A 276 22.72 1.84 0.11
CA THR A 276 23.90 1.72 -0.74
C THR A 276 24.75 0.54 -0.29
N ALA A 277 25.08 0.43 0.99
CA ALA A 277 25.88 -0.66 1.52
C ALA A 277 25.25 -2.04 1.24
N PHE A 278 23.95 -2.18 1.40
CA PHE A 278 23.23 -3.43 1.14
C PHE A 278 23.08 -3.74 -0.34
N GLY A 279 22.90 -2.74 -1.19
CA GLY A 279 22.74 -2.91 -2.64
C GLY A 279 24.04 -3.15 -3.40
N LEU A 280 25.17 -2.62 -2.92
CA LEU A 280 26.45 -2.65 -3.61
C LEU A 280 26.92 -4.07 -3.99
N PRO A 281 26.92 -5.08 -3.10
CA PRO A 281 27.43 -6.41 -3.45
C PRO A 281 26.72 -7.02 -4.65
N LEU A 282 25.38 -6.98 -4.65
CA LEU A 282 24.55 -7.48 -5.74
C LEU A 282 24.76 -6.67 -7.02
N ALA A 283 24.80 -5.33 -6.91
CA ALA A 283 25.05 -4.43 -8.03
C ALA A 283 26.39 -4.73 -8.73
N ILE A 284 27.44 -4.82 -7.94
CA ILE A 284 28.79 -5.13 -8.45
C ILE A 284 28.82 -6.49 -9.13
N TYR A 285 28.23 -7.51 -8.49
CA TYR A 285 28.16 -8.87 -9.05
C TYR A 285 27.43 -8.90 -10.41
N LEU A 286 26.23 -8.33 -10.48
CA LEU A 286 25.44 -8.34 -11.71
C LEU A 286 26.09 -7.53 -12.83
N LEU A 287 26.55 -6.31 -12.53
CA LEU A 287 27.18 -5.44 -13.52
C LEU A 287 28.53 -6.01 -14.00
N ARG A 288 29.33 -6.56 -13.11
CA ARG A 288 30.61 -7.18 -13.49
C ARG A 288 30.38 -8.36 -14.43
N ASN A 289 29.40 -9.24 -14.12
CA ASN A 289 29.09 -10.39 -14.96
C ASN A 289 28.61 -9.96 -16.35
N TYR A 290 27.82 -8.89 -16.43
CA TYR A 290 27.41 -8.30 -17.70
C TYR A 290 28.60 -7.73 -18.48
N ILE A 291 29.42 -6.90 -17.84
CA ILE A 291 30.56 -6.23 -18.45
C ILE A 291 31.62 -7.23 -18.95
N VAL A 292 31.87 -8.33 -18.21
CA VAL A 292 32.77 -9.42 -18.67
C VAL A 292 32.24 -10.11 -19.94
N GLY A 293 30.93 -10.12 -20.14
CA GLY A 293 30.29 -10.68 -21.33
C GLY A 293 30.37 -9.82 -22.60
N LEU A 294 30.84 -8.58 -22.49
CA LEU A 294 31.03 -7.72 -23.67
C LEU A 294 32.19 -8.21 -24.54
N PRO A 295 32.14 -8.01 -25.88
CA PRO A 295 33.20 -8.43 -26.80
C PRO A 295 34.54 -7.77 -26.42
N LYS A 296 35.58 -8.60 -26.26
CA LYS A 296 36.92 -8.13 -25.86
C LYS A 296 37.59 -7.28 -26.94
N GLU A 297 37.24 -7.56 -28.18
CA GLU A 297 37.75 -6.90 -29.38
C GLU A 297 37.44 -5.39 -29.35
N LEU A 298 36.26 -5.01 -28.88
CA LEU A 298 35.88 -3.60 -28.74
C LEU A 298 36.81 -2.83 -27.79
N LEU A 299 37.18 -3.46 -26.67
CA LEU A 299 38.06 -2.82 -25.69
C LEU A 299 39.50 -2.80 -26.15
N GLN A 300 39.93 -3.86 -26.86
CA GLN A 300 41.30 -3.93 -27.42
C GLN A 300 41.47 -2.87 -28.49
N SER A 301 40.52 -2.71 -29.42
CA SER A 301 40.56 -1.66 -30.44
C SER A 301 40.62 -0.27 -29.81
N ALA A 302 39.78 0.02 -28.83
CA ALA A 302 39.80 1.32 -28.12
C ALA A 302 41.14 1.59 -27.42
N ARG A 303 41.82 0.56 -26.90
CA ARG A 303 43.17 0.70 -26.32
C ARG A 303 44.24 0.95 -27.39
N ILE A 304 44.14 0.30 -28.53
CA ILE A 304 45.05 0.54 -29.69
C ILE A 304 44.91 1.98 -30.16
N ASP A 305 43.70 2.51 -30.17
CA ASP A 305 43.37 3.91 -30.49
C ASP A 305 43.84 4.91 -29.39
N GLY A 306 44.48 4.43 -28.32
CA GLY A 306 45.02 5.27 -27.25
C GLY A 306 44.00 5.78 -26.23
N ALA A 307 42.78 5.21 -26.18
CA ALA A 307 41.75 5.61 -25.23
C ALA A 307 42.16 5.26 -23.77
N SER A 308 42.01 6.23 -22.88
CA SER A 308 42.20 6.02 -21.44
C SER A 308 41.11 5.14 -20.81
N HIS A 309 41.36 4.57 -19.65
CA HIS A 309 40.35 3.78 -18.92
C HIS A 309 39.05 4.54 -18.68
N LEU A 310 39.12 5.84 -18.36
CA LEU A 310 37.93 6.66 -18.16
C LEU A 310 37.16 6.89 -19.47
N GLN A 311 37.87 7.08 -20.58
CA GLN A 311 37.23 7.22 -21.90
C GLN A 311 36.56 5.91 -22.34
N ILE A 312 37.21 4.78 -22.15
CA ILE A 312 36.63 3.45 -22.40
C ILE A 312 35.39 3.25 -21.53
N PHE A 313 35.47 3.55 -20.23
CA PHE A 313 34.36 3.40 -19.30
C PHE A 313 33.15 4.26 -19.70
N THR A 314 33.37 5.56 -19.90
CA THR A 314 32.27 6.51 -20.13
C THR A 314 31.69 6.42 -21.53
N ARG A 315 32.52 6.23 -22.57
CA ARG A 315 32.10 6.24 -23.98
C ARG A 315 31.73 4.90 -24.56
N LEU A 316 32.22 3.80 -23.94
CA LEU A 316 31.98 2.46 -24.46
C LEU A 316 31.21 1.59 -23.47
N ILE A 317 31.74 1.42 -22.24
CA ILE A 317 31.15 0.47 -21.27
C ILE A 317 29.80 0.94 -20.76
N ILE A 318 29.66 2.18 -20.31
CA ILE A 318 28.38 2.70 -19.81
C ILE A 318 27.28 2.62 -20.88
N PRO A 319 27.43 3.12 -22.11
CA PRO A 319 26.40 3.00 -23.12
C PRO A 319 26.00 1.55 -23.45
N LEU A 320 26.98 0.64 -23.54
CA LEU A 320 26.71 -0.77 -23.80
C LEU A 320 26.04 -1.47 -22.59
N SER A 321 26.29 -0.97 -21.38
CA SER A 321 25.74 -1.55 -20.14
C SER A 321 24.39 -0.94 -19.73
N VAL A 322 23.80 -0.01 -20.48
CA VAL A 322 22.50 0.59 -20.18
C VAL A 322 21.41 -0.43 -19.86
N PRO A 323 21.27 -1.57 -20.58
CA PRO A 323 20.26 -2.57 -20.23
C PRO A 323 20.48 -3.18 -18.84
N ALA A 324 21.71 -3.48 -18.47
CA ALA A 324 22.04 -4.05 -17.15
C ALA A 324 21.89 -3.01 -16.04
N LEU A 325 22.37 -1.78 -16.26
CA LEU A 325 22.22 -0.66 -15.34
C LEU A 325 20.72 -0.37 -15.07
N ALA A 326 19.90 -0.32 -16.11
CA ALA A 326 18.48 -0.11 -15.99
C ALA A 326 17.78 -1.26 -15.25
N SER A 327 18.15 -2.51 -15.53
CA SER A 327 17.58 -3.67 -14.84
C SER A 327 17.86 -3.63 -13.34
N PHE A 328 19.11 -3.32 -12.96
CA PHE A 328 19.45 -3.18 -11.55
C PHE A 328 18.80 -1.95 -10.92
N SER A 329 18.68 -0.83 -11.67
CA SER A 329 17.98 0.38 -11.20
C SER A 329 16.55 0.10 -10.79
N ILE A 330 15.80 -0.63 -11.62
CA ILE A 330 14.42 -1.03 -11.32
C ILE A 330 14.39 -1.87 -10.04
N PHE A 331 15.25 -2.89 -9.97
CA PHE A 331 15.29 -3.77 -8.80
C PHE A 331 15.60 -3.00 -7.52
N GLN A 332 16.63 -2.16 -7.53
CA GLN A 332 17.04 -1.35 -6.39
C GLN A 332 15.95 -0.34 -6.00
N PHE A 333 15.35 0.34 -6.99
CA PHE A 333 14.24 1.28 -6.75
C PHE A 333 13.08 0.59 -6.06
N LEU A 334 12.60 -0.54 -6.60
CA LEU A 334 11.47 -1.28 -6.04
C LEU A 334 11.78 -1.82 -4.64
N TRP A 335 12.99 -2.26 -4.41
CA TRP A 335 13.42 -2.71 -3.09
C TRP A 335 13.40 -1.59 -2.07
N VAL A 336 14.05 -0.47 -2.36
CA VAL A 336 14.11 0.69 -1.44
C VAL A 336 12.72 1.29 -1.22
N TRP A 337 11.91 1.43 -2.28
CA TRP A 337 10.55 1.99 -2.19
C TRP A 337 9.66 1.22 -1.22
N ASN A 338 9.75 -0.10 -1.21
CA ASN A 338 8.91 -0.98 -0.39
C ASN A 338 9.55 -1.35 0.97
N ASP A 339 10.76 -0.85 1.26
CA ASP A 339 11.46 -1.25 2.48
C ASP A 339 10.92 -0.52 3.71
N LEU A 340 10.18 -1.28 4.52
CA LEU A 340 9.68 -0.85 5.81
C LEU A 340 10.76 -0.98 6.90
N ILE A 341 11.56 -2.05 6.86
CA ILE A 341 12.37 -2.47 8.00
C ILE A 341 13.57 -1.55 8.18
N VAL A 342 14.36 -1.31 7.12
CA VAL A 342 15.48 -0.37 7.19
C VAL A 342 14.99 1.03 7.54
N ALA A 343 13.87 1.47 6.94
CA ALA A 343 13.30 2.77 7.23
C ALA A 343 12.87 2.91 8.71
N LEU A 344 12.30 1.87 9.31
CA LEU A 344 11.85 1.86 10.70
C LEU A 344 13.02 1.97 11.70
N TYR A 345 14.12 1.26 11.43
CA TYR A 345 15.27 1.22 12.34
C TYR A 345 16.26 2.37 12.13
N ILE A 346 16.50 2.77 10.89
CA ILE A 346 17.57 3.71 10.50
C ILE A 346 17.03 5.08 10.09
N GLY A 347 15.78 5.16 9.61
CA GLY A 347 15.18 6.39 9.10
C GLY A 347 14.84 7.41 10.17
N PRO A 348 14.49 8.65 9.75
CA PRO A 348 14.08 9.72 10.65
C PRO A 348 12.80 9.35 11.41
N ASN A 349 12.70 9.84 12.66
CA ASN A 349 11.54 9.59 13.53
C ASN A 349 10.48 10.69 13.46
N ASN A 350 10.78 11.83 12.84
CA ASN A 350 9.85 12.97 12.74
C ASN A 350 8.63 12.59 11.91
N SER A 351 7.45 12.98 12.33
CA SER A 351 6.21 12.65 11.63
C SER A 351 6.12 13.22 10.22
N SER A 352 6.80 14.35 9.94
CA SER A 352 6.91 14.97 8.62
C SER A 352 7.78 14.19 7.64
N ASP A 353 8.78 13.46 8.15
CA ASP A 353 9.87 12.89 7.36
C ASP A 353 9.75 11.37 7.19
N LEU A 354 8.64 10.80 7.65
CA LEU A 354 8.39 9.36 7.50
C LEU A 354 8.21 8.99 6.03
N VAL A 355 8.88 7.92 5.62
CA VAL A 355 8.63 7.32 4.30
C VAL A 355 7.29 6.60 4.25
N PHE A 356 6.77 6.41 3.05
CA PHE A 356 5.42 5.90 2.83
C PHE A 356 5.14 4.52 3.47
N PRO A 357 6.03 3.52 3.41
CA PRO A 357 5.81 2.24 4.09
C PRO A 357 5.57 2.37 5.60
N ILE A 358 6.30 3.25 6.29
CA ILE A 358 6.09 3.51 7.72
C ILE A 358 4.74 4.21 7.94
N ARG A 359 4.37 5.15 7.08
CA ARG A 359 3.08 5.84 7.15
C ARG A 359 1.93 4.86 6.99
N LEU A 360 2.01 3.96 6.00
CA LEU A 360 1.02 2.92 5.77
C LEU A 360 0.89 1.98 6.97
N GLN A 361 2.01 1.56 7.58
CA GLN A 361 2.01 0.76 8.80
C GLN A 361 1.30 1.45 9.97
N LYS A 362 1.54 2.76 10.16
CA LYS A 362 0.85 3.53 11.20
C LYS A 362 -0.65 3.67 10.92
N GLN A 363 -1.05 3.79 9.65
CA GLN A 363 -2.45 3.83 9.25
C GLN A 363 -3.19 2.52 9.54
N LEU A 364 -2.52 1.36 9.44
CA LEU A 364 -3.10 0.06 9.82
C LEU A 364 -3.63 0.06 11.26
N GLY A 365 -2.96 0.76 12.19
CA GLY A 365 -3.42 0.92 13.57
C GLY A 365 -4.57 1.93 13.73
N THR A 366 -4.58 2.99 12.92
CA THR A 366 -5.53 4.11 13.00
C THR A 366 -6.82 3.81 12.23
N PHE A 367 -6.70 3.25 11.03
CA PHE A 367 -7.83 2.97 10.13
C PHE A 367 -8.31 1.52 10.21
N LYS A 368 -8.17 0.88 11.37
CA LYS A 368 -8.61 -0.51 11.57
C LYS A 368 -10.06 -0.74 11.12
N ASP A 369 -10.90 0.27 11.29
CA ASP A 369 -12.31 0.24 10.91
C ASP A 369 -12.61 0.97 9.58
N GLN A 370 -11.59 1.56 8.93
CA GLN A 370 -11.71 2.33 7.68
C GLN A 370 -10.95 1.65 6.54
N LEU A 371 -11.37 0.44 6.19
CA LEU A 371 -10.71 -0.40 5.17
C LEU A 371 -10.58 0.28 3.81
N HIS A 372 -11.54 1.12 3.40
CA HIS A 372 -11.51 1.86 2.15
C HIS A 372 -10.33 2.84 2.09
N LEU A 373 -10.04 3.60 3.17
CA LEU A 373 -8.90 4.52 3.25
C LEU A 373 -7.56 3.77 3.25
N LEU A 374 -7.50 2.66 3.99
CA LEU A 374 -6.31 1.82 4.00
C LEU A 374 -6.00 1.26 2.61
N ASN A 375 -7.02 0.75 1.92
CA ASN A 375 -6.85 0.22 0.57
C ASN A 375 -6.52 1.31 -0.45
N ALA A 376 -7.11 2.50 -0.33
CA ALA A 376 -6.76 3.65 -1.17
C ALA A 376 -5.29 4.06 -0.97
N SER A 377 -4.81 4.11 0.28
CA SER A 377 -3.40 4.36 0.58
C SER A 377 -2.49 3.30 -0.03
N ALA A 378 -2.86 2.03 0.07
CA ALA A 378 -2.10 0.93 -0.53
C ALA A 378 -2.05 1.03 -2.06
N VAL A 379 -3.17 1.35 -2.73
CA VAL A 379 -3.19 1.57 -4.19
C VAL A 379 -2.28 2.73 -4.58
N ILE A 380 -2.32 3.85 -3.87
CA ILE A 380 -1.42 4.99 -4.11
C ILE A 380 0.05 4.56 -4.01
N SER A 381 0.40 3.76 -2.99
CA SER A 381 1.75 3.21 -2.83
C SER A 381 2.22 2.39 -4.03
N MET A 382 1.31 1.65 -4.65
CA MET A 382 1.62 0.74 -5.77
C MET A 382 1.76 1.48 -7.11
N ILE A 383 1.13 2.65 -7.28
CA ILE A 383 1.17 3.39 -8.55
C ILE A 383 2.60 3.72 -8.95
N VAL A 384 3.42 4.20 -8.03
CA VAL A 384 4.80 4.61 -8.32
C VAL A 384 5.67 3.44 -8.79
N PRO A 385 5.77 2.31 -8.06
CA PRO A 385 6.46 1.12 -8.53
C PRO A 385 6.00 0.62 -9.91
N VAL A 386 4.69 0.60 -10.14
CA VAL A 386 4.11 0.16 -11.41
C VAL A 386 4.52 1.09 -12.55
N LEU A 387 4.45 2.41 -12.35
CA LEU A 387 4.87 3.40 -13.37
C LEU A 387 6.38 3.30 -13.67
N VAL A 388 7.22 3.13 -12.66
CA VAL A 388 8.66 2.93 -12.84
C VAL A 388 8.93 1.65 -13.63
N PHE A 389 8.29 0.54 -13.27
CA PHE A 389 8.43 -0.71 -14.00
C PHE A 389 7.97 -0.59 -15.46
N LEU A 390 6.78 -0.04 -15.70
CA LEU A 390 6.23 0.12 -17.06
C LEU A 390 7.11 1.02 -17.95
N SER A 391 7.69 2.08 -17.39
CA SER A 391 8.57 2.98 -18.12
C SER A 391 9.88 2.32 -18.55
N MET A 392 10.38 1.37 -17.75
CA MET A 392 11.69 0.76 -17.94
C MET A 392 11.64 -0.73 -18.35
N GLN A 393 10.46 -1.35 -18.46
CA GLN A 393 10.29 -2.79 -18.71
C GLN A 393 11.07 -3.33 -19.94
N LYS A 394 11.17 -2.52 -21.00
CA LYS A 394 11.93 -2.90 -22.21
C LYS A 394 13.43 -3.13 -21.94
N TYR A 395 14.00 -2.37 -21.02
CA TYR A 395 15.40 -2.53 -20.63
C TYR A 395 15.57 -3.72 -19.69
N PHE A 396 14.62 -3.93 -18.79
CA PHE A 396 14.59 -5.07 -17.87
C PHE A 396 14.61 -6.41 -18.60
N ILE A 397 13.72 -6.57 -19.58
CA ILE A 397 13.65 -7.81 -20.39
C ILE A 397 14.95 -8.05 -21.15
N ARG A 398 15.54 -7.01 -21.76
CA ARG A 398 16.81 -7.13 -22.49
C ARG A 398 17.98 -7.44 -21.56
N GLY A 399 18.01 -6.86 -20.38
CA GLY A 399 19.07 -7.09 -19.38
C GLY A 399 19.07 -8.53 -18.85
N LEU A 400 17.90 -9.09 -18.56
CA LEU A 400 17.75 -10.49 -18.11
C LEU A 400 18.13 -11.50 -19.22
N LEU A 401 17.71 -11.24 -20.45
CA LEU A 401 17.98 -12.14 -21.57
C LEU A 401 19.47 -12.13 -21.95
N ALA A 402 20.16 -11.00 -21.87
CA ALA A 402 21.59 -10.92 -22.15
C ALA A 402 22.45 -11.77 -21.19
N GLY A 403 21.97 -12.02 -19.96
CA GLY A 403 22.60 -12.92 -19.00
C GLY A 403 22.33 -14.41 -19.24
N SER A 404 21.26 -14.76 -19.99
CA SER A 404 20.82 -16.14 -20.21
C SER A 404 21.28 -16.75 -21.54
N VAL A 405 21.73 -15.93 -22.48
CA VAL A 405 22.21 -16.42 -23.81
C VAL A 405 23.72 -16.64 -23.76
N LYS A 406 24.18 -17.57 -22.93
CA LYS A 406 25.48 -18.24 -23.04
C LYS A 406 25.21 -19.73 -23.33
N GLY A 407 25.03 -20.07 -24.59
CA GLY A 407 24.86 -21.46 -24.97
C GLY A 407 24.16 -21.63 -26.32
N GLY A 408 24.81 -21.23 -27.39
CA GLY A 408 24.49 -21.55 -28.77
C GLY A 408 25.75 -21.38 -29.58
#